data_f8f5b7110451b3a174aad1c1f9053d95
#
_entry.id   f8f5b7110451b3a174aad1c1f9053d95
#
_cell.length_a   1.000
_cell.length_b   1.000
_cell.length_c   1.000
_cell.angle_alpha   90.00
_cell.angle_beta   90.00
_cell.angle_gamma   90.00
#
_symmetry.space_group_name_H-M   'P 1'
#
loop_
_entity.id
_entity.type
_entity.pdbx_description
1 polymer ?
#
loop_
_entity_poly.entity_id
_entity_poly.type
_entity_poly.pdbx_seq_one_letter_code
_entity_poly.pdbx_strand_id
1 'polypeptide(L)'
;MAEVADLDKQNGVTLGRVLGRTTVGEAEEGSGGKMTATVRIPEDQLVYEPGVLVLPHGGVLELTLINDDKNTHCAVLPSNGDTQFIWLVNHSKGTATLELDGPGYYWYSSTTGNDEGRGLTGAIVVGGNVPDEAKLDRPPQPQVEV
;
A
#
# COMPACT_ATOMS: atom_id res chain seq x y z
N MET A 1 -16.43 9.07 3.50
CA MET A 1 -15.15 8.71 2.88
C MET A 1 -14.27 9.94 2.82
N ALA A 2 -13.00 9.80 3.16
CA ALA A 2 -12.08 10.92 3.06
C ALA A 2 -11.92 11.34 1.59
N GLU A 3 -11.75 12.64 1.39
CA GLU A 3 -11.47 13.15 0.07
C GLU A 3 -10.08 12.70 -0.38
N VAL A 4 -9.99 12.15 -1.58
CA VAL A 4 -8.76 11.59 -2.12
C VAL A 4 -8.09 12.65 -2.98
N ALA A 5 -6.77 12.80 -2.80
CA ALA A 5 -6.01 13.77 -3.58
C ALA A 5 -5.91 13.36 -5.05
N ASP A 6 -5.74 14.36 -5.91
CA ASP A 6 -5.52 14.10 -7.33
C ASP A 6 -4.20 13.39 -7.55
N LEU A 7 -4.18 12.48 -8.50
CA LEU A 7 -2.99 11.74 -8.89
C LEU A 7 -2.32 12.37 -10.10
N ASP A 8 -1.00 12.36 -10.11
CA ASP A 8 -0.28 12.62 -11.34
C ASP A 8 -0.46 11.45 -12.31
N LYS A 9 -0.03 11.63 -13.54
CA LYS A 9 -0.28 10.65 -14.60
C LYS A 9 0.31 9.27 -14.28
N GLN A 10 1.54 9.24 -13.78
CA GLN A 10 2.21 7.97 -13.51
C GLN A 10 1.53 7.20 -12.39
N ASN A 11 1.21 7.86 -11.29
CA ASN A 11 0.52 7.22 -10.19
C ASN A 11 -0.90 6.81 -10.57
N GLY A 12 -1.56 7.58 -11.42
CA GLY A 12 -2.88 7.22 -11.93
C GLY A 12 -2.87 5.93 -12.75
N VAL A 13 -1.85 5.74 -13.58
CA VAL A 13 -1.70 4.50 -14.35
C VAL A 13 -1.47 3.32 -13.42
N THR A 14 -0.59 3.47 -12.44
CA THR A 14 -0.30 2.40 -11.49
C THR A 14 -1.55 2.06 -10.66
N LEU A 15 -2.27 3.07 -10.19
CA LEU A 15 -3.49 2.86 -9.42
C LEU A 15 -4.53 2.10 -10.26
N GLY A 16 -4.68 2.45 -11.53
CA GLY A 16 -5.60 1.76 -12.43
C GLY A 16 -5.27 0.27 -12.56
N ARG A 17 -4.00 -0.07 -12.62
CA ARG A 17 -3.58 -1.47 -12.69
C ARG A 17 -3.92 -2.22 -11.40
N VAL A 18 -3.68 -1.60 -10.26
CA VAL A 18 -3.99 -2.21 -8.97
C VAL A 18 -5.49 -2.42 -8.85
N LEU A 19 -6.30 -1.40 -9.17
CA LEU A 19 -7.76 -1.49 -9.08
C LEU A 19 -8.34 -2.53 -10.04
N GLY A 20 -7.68 -2.81 -11.16
CA GLY A 20 -8.12 -3.83 -12.09
C GLY A 20 -7.91 -5.26 -11.59
N ARG A 21 -7.17 -5.45 -10.50
CA ARG A 21 -6.79 -6.77 -9.99
C ARG A 21 -7.27 -7.04 -8.56
N THR A 22 -7.63 -6.01 -7.82
CA THR A 22 -7.92 -6.14 -6.40
C THR A 22 -8.96 -5.09 -5.98
N THR A 23 -9.20 -4.98 -4.69
CA THR A 23 -10.28 -4.17 -4.14
C THR A 23 -9.75 -2.97 -3.38
N VAL A 24 -10.66 -2.06 -3.01
CA VAL A 24 -10.40 -0.91 -2.15
C VAL A 24 -10.98 -1.21 -0.78
N GLY A 25 -10.21 -0.96 0.27
CA GLY A 25 -10.66 -1.10 1.64
C GLY A 25 -10.37 0.16 2.43
N GLU A 26 -10.95 0.26 3.63
CA GLU A 26 -10.72 1.38 4.52
C GLU A 26 -10.13 0.88 5.83
N ALA A 27 -9.20 1.65 6.40
CA ALA A 27 -8.70 1.37 7.74
C ALA A 27 -9.74 1.77 8.77
N GLU A 28 -9.72 1.07 9.89
CA GLU A 28 -10.65 1.32 11.00
C GLU A 28 -10.00 2.21 12.05
N GLU A 29 -10.81 3.09 12.64
CA GLU A 29 -10.37 3.86 13.79
C GLU A 29 -10.24 2.96 15.01
N GLY A 30 -9.10 3.07 15.68
CA GLY A 30 -8.89 2.42 16.96
C GLY A 30 -8.86 3.43 18.09
N SER A 31 -8.52 2.97 19.27
CA SER A 31 -8.40 3.84 20.43
C SER A 31 -7.17 4.74 20.31
N GLY A 32 -7.28 5.98 20.82
CA GLY A 32 -6.16 6.92 20.82
C GLY A 32 -5.79 7.47 19.46
N GLY A 33 -6.71 7.43 18.48
CA GLY A 33 -6.45 7.96 17.14
C GLY A 33 -5.63 7.04 16.25
N LYS A 34 -5.25 5.88 16.74
CA LYS A 34 -4.52 4.89 15.92
C LYS A 34 -5.51 4.16 15.03
N MET A 35 -5.13 3.95 13.78
CA MET A 35 -5.93 3.19 12.82
C MET A 35 -5.40 1.76 12.70
N THR A 36 -6.28 0.85 12.31
CA THR A 36 -5.89 -0.55 12.08
C THR A 36 -6.41 -1.03 10.73
N ALA A 37 -5.67 -1.94 10.12
CA ALA A 37 -6.09 -2.58 8.88
C ALA A 37 -5.40 -3.91 8.71
N THR A 38 -6.01 -4.77 7.89
CA THR A 38 -5.43 -6.06 7.52
C THR A 38 -5.42 -6.18 6.00
N VAL A 39 -4.29 -6.61 5.46
CA VAL A 39 -4.12 -6.86 4.03
C VAL A 39 -3.65 -8.30 3.87
N ARG A 40 -4.24 -9.02 2.92
CA ARG A 40 -3.88 -10.41 2.66
C ARG A 40 -3.27 -10.56 1.27
N ILE A 41 -2.42 -11.58 1.12
CA ILE A 41 -2.02 -12.09 -0.17
C ILE A 41 -2.72 -13.43 -0.30
N PRO A 42 -3.79 -13.54 -1.11
CA PRO A 42 -4.54 -14.78 -1.21
C PRO A 42 -3.73 -15.90 -1.90
N GLU A 43 -4.11 -17.14 -1.64
CA GLU A 43 -3.45 -18.28 -2.25
C GLU A 43 -3.57 -18.22 -3.78
N ASP A 44 -2.45 -18.47 -4.45
CA ASP A 44 -2.34 -18.49 -5.91
C ASP A 44 -2.71 -17.18 -6.60
N GLN A 45 -2.78 -16.08 -5.84
CA GLN A 45 -3.01 -14.75 -6.40
C GLN A 45 -1.87 -13.84 -6.01
N LEU A 46 -1.33 -13.15 -6.98
CA LEU A 46 -0.20 -12.25 -6.75
C LEU A 46 -0.72 -10.83 -6.62
N VAL A 47 -1.52 -10.60 -5.58
CA VAL A 47 -2.10 -9.29 -5.26
C VAL A 47 -2.17 -9.10 -3.75
N TYR A 48 -2.13 -7.85 -3.32
CA TYR A 48 -2.55 -7.48 -1.97
C TYR A 48 -4.06 -7.24 -1.99
N GLU A 49 -4.76 -7.73 -0.99
CA GLU A 49 -6.21 -7.55 -0.91
C GLU A 49 -6.61 -7.05 0.48
N PRO A 50 -7.15 -5.85 0.58
CA PRO A 50 -7.36 -4.87 -0.47
C PRO A 50 -6.02 -4.31 -0.99
N GLY A 51 -5.97 -4.00 -2.28
CA GLY A 51 -4.76 -3.43 -2.87
C GLY A 51 -4.67 -1.93 -2.73
N VAL A 52 -5.78 -1.27 -2.45
CA VAL A 52 -5.83 0.15 -2.15
C VAL A 52 -6.49 0.31 -0.79
N LEU A 53 -5.77 0.86 0.16
CA LEU A 53 -6.25 1.05 1.53
C LEU A 53 -6.40 2.55 1.79
N VAL A 54 -7.62 2.98 2.10
CA VAL A 54 -7.93 4.38 2.36
C VAL A 54 -7.94 4.61 3.86
N LEU A 55 -7.18 5.60 4.32
CA LEU A 55 -7.17 5.99 5.72
C LEU A 55 -8.15 7.14 5.95
N PRO A 56 -8.92 7.11 7.04
CA PRO A 56 -9.83 8.21 7.36
C PRO A 56 -9.11 9.53 7.65
N HIS A 57 -7.84 9.48 8.05
CA HIS A 57 -7.01 10.66 8.30
C HIS A 57 -5.54 10.25 8.31
N GLY A 58 -4.64 11.23 8.33
CA GLY A 58 -3.23 10.95 8.57
C GLY A 58 -2.96 10.55 10.01
N GLY A 59 -1.86 9.86 10.25
CA GLY A 59 -1.45 9.44 11.58
C GLY A 59 -0.85 8.05 11.62
N VAL A 60 -1.05 7.37 12.73
CA VAL A 60 -0.47 6.06 12.97
C VAL A 60 -1.40 4.96 12.45
N LEU A 61 -0.86 4.08 11.63
CA LEU A 61 -1.57 2.90 11.13
C LEU A 61 -0.85 1.64 11.61
N GLU A 62 -1.57 0.77 12.30
CA GLU A 62 -1.09 -0.57 12.60
C GLU A 62 -1.61 -1.51 11.51
N LEU A 63 -0.70 -1.96 10.66
CA LEU A 63 -1.04 -2.75 9.49
C LEU A 63 -0.61 -4.19 9.71
N THR A 64 -1.57 -5.12 9.61
CA THR A 64 -1.28 -6.54 9.64
C THR A 64 -1.32 -7.08 8.22
N LEU A 65 -0.26 -7.79 7.83
CA LEU A 65 -0.16 -8.43 6.53
C LEU A 65 -0.19 -9.93 6.73
N ILE A 66 -1.05 -10.60 5.97
CA ILE A 66 -1.21 -12.06 6.07
C ILE A 66 -0.91 -12.65 4.71
N ASN A 67 0.08 -13.54 4.67
CA ASN A 67 0.42 -14.27 3.46
C ASN A 67 -0.24 -15.64 3.50
N ASP A 68 -1.34 -15.81 2.76
CA ASP A 68 -2.03 -17.08 2.62
C ASP A 68 -1.48 -17.92 1.47
N ASP A 69 -0.50 -17.38 0.75
CA ASP A 69 0.08 -18.07 -0.40
C ASP A 69 1.15 -19.08 0.06
N LYS A 70 1.41 -20.05 -0.79
CA LYS A 70 2.45 -21.06 -0.57
C LYS A 70 3.84 -20.52 -0.85
N ASN A 71 3.96 -19.38 -1.52
CA ASN A 71 5.24 -18.76 -1.84
C ASN A 71 5.56 -17.68 -0.82
N THR A 72 6.86 -17.41 -0.65
CA THR A 72 7.31 -16.31 0.19
C THR A 72 7.20 -14.99 -0.55
N HIS A 73 6.68 -13.98 0.13
CA HIS A 73 6.58 -12.64 -0.38
C HIS A 73 7.14 -11.67 0.65
N CYS A 74 7.03 -10.38 0.41
CA CYS A 74 7.40 -9.37 1.38
C CYS A 74 6.56 -8.11 1.16
N ALA A 75 6.78 -7.12 2.00
CA ALA A 75 6.24 -5.78 1.78
C ALA A 75 7.28 -4.76 2.22
N VAL A 76 7.57 -3.82 1.33
CA VAL A 76 8.39 -2.66 1.63
C VAL A 76 7.42 -1.51 1.85
N LEU A 77 7.24 -1.12 3.10
CA LEU A 77 6.17 -0.23 3.52
C LEU A 77 6.69 1.17 3.80
N PRO A 78 5.97 2.22 3.41
CA PRO A 78 6.36 3.59 3.71
C PRO A 78 6.03 3.98 5.14
N SER A 79 6.84 4.87 5.73
CA SER A 79 6.57 5.43 7.05
C SER A 79 7.30 6.77 7.15
N ASN A 80 6.58 7.89 6.94
CA ASN A 80 7.09 9.27 7.00
C ASN A 80 8.47 9.46 6.33
N GLY A 81 8.55 9.05 5.04
CA GLY A 81 9.79 9.19 4.28
C GLY A 81 10.82 8.09 4.50
N ASP A 82 10.52 7.17 5.41
CA ASP A 82 11.35 6.01 5.66
C ASP A 82 10.67 4.76 5.12
N THR A 83 11.31 3.60 5.25
CA THR A 83 10.71 2.34 4.83
C THR A 83 10.84 1.30 5.93
N GLN A 84 9.84 0.39 5.99
CA GLN A 84 9.89 -0.79 6.83
C GLN A 84 9.73 -2.02 5.97
N PHE A 85 10.56 -3.00 6.20
CA PHE A 85 10.53 -4.25 5.44
C PHE A 85 9.89 -5.34 6.29
N ILE A 86 8.86 -6.01 5.73
CA ILE A 86 8.23 -7.17 6.37
C ILE A 86 8.45 -8.38 5.47
N TRP A 87 9.10 -9.39 6.02
CA TRP A 87 9.30 -10.65 5.34
C TRP A 87 8.10 -11.57 5.65
N LEU A 88 7.46 -12.06 4.59
CA LEU A 88 6.26 -12.88 4.72
C LEU A 88 6.50 -14.26 4.13
N VAL A 89 7.00 -15.17 4.96
CA VAL A 89 7.12 -16.56 4.52
C VAL A 89 5.72 -17.12 4.26
N ASN A 90 5.67 -18.24 3.54
CA ASN A 90 4.38 -18.87 3.23
C ASN A 90 3.56 -19.12 4.49
N HIS A 91 2.26 -18.83 4.41
CA HIS A 91 1.29 -19.04 5.49
C HIS A 91 1.66 -18.34 6.80
N SER A 92 2.23 -17.14 6.70
CA SER A 92 2.63 -16.36 7.87
C SER A 92 1.95 -15.00 7.89
N LYS A 93 2.13 -14.28 9.00
CA LYS A 93 1.66 -12.91 9.10
C LYS A 93 2.71 -12.05 9.80
N GLY A 94 2.66 -10.75 9.51
CA GLY A 94 3.48 -9.77 10.18
C GLY A 94 2.69 -8.49 10.42
N THR A 95 3.13 -7.71 11.39
CA THR A 95 2.48 -6.45 11.73
C THR A 95 3.51 -5.34 11.71
N ALA A 96 3.14 -4.20 11.12
CA ALA A 96 3.97 -3.01 11.08
C ALA A 96 3.19 -1.82 11.62
N THR A 97 3.87 -0.94 12.33
CA THR A 97 3.31 0.34 12.76
C THR A 97 3.90 1.41 11.85
N LEU A 98 3.03 2.08 11.10
CA LEU A 98 3.42 3.07 10.10
C LEU A 98 2.96 4.44 10.55
N GLU A 99 3.79 5.45 10.26
CA GLU A 99 3.42 6.85 10.48
C GLU A 99 3.25 7.49 9.12
N LEU A 100 2.00 7.87 8.80
CA LEU A 100 1.62 8.39 7.49
C LEU A 100 0.85 9.69 7.72
N ASP A 101 1.58 10.75 8.11
CA ASP A 101 0.96 11.98 8.58
C ASP A 101 0.37 12.82 7.47
N GLY A 102 1.06 12.93 6.36
CA GLY A 102 0.63 13.82 5.28
C GLY A 102 -0.32 13.17 4.30
N PRO A 103 -1.21 13.96 3.68
CA PRO A 103 -2.06 13.42 2.62
C PRO A 103 -1.23 13.00 1.41
N GLY A 104 -1.65 11.95 0.73
CA GLY A 104 -0.95 11.45 -0.44
C GLY A 104 -1.21 9.99 -0.71
N TYR A 105 -0.46 9.47 -1.67
CA TYR A 105 -0.51 8.08 -2.09
C TYR A 105 0.81 7.43 -1.70
N TYR A 106 0.75 6.49 -0.78
CA TYR A 106 1.93 5.79 -0.26
C TYR A 106 1.94 4.38 -0.84
N TRP A 107 2.89 4.14 -1.74
CA TRP A 107 2.99 2.88 -2.45
C TRP A 107 3.83 1.88 -1.68
N TYR A 108 3.48 0.62 -1.77
CA TYR A 108 4.29 -0.47 -1.23
C TYR A 108 4.25 -1.66 -2.17
N SER A 109 5.24 -2.54 -2.06
CA SER A 109 5.35 -3.66 -2.99
C SER A 109 6.15 -4.80 -2.36
N SER A 110 6.04 -5.98 -2.99
CA SER A 110 6.92 -7.09 -2.69
C SER A 110 8.09 -7.05 -3.64
N THR A 111 9.31 -6.99 -3.09
CA THR A 111 10.54 -6.99 -3.88
C THR A 111 11.12 -8.39 -4.04
N THR A 112 10.42 -9.42 -3.57
CA THR A 112 10.85 -10.80 -3.68
C THR A 112 10.76 -11.24 -5.14
N GLY A 113 11.88 -11.68 -5.70
CA GLY A 113 11.94 -12.10 -7.08
C GLY A 113 11.42 -11.02 -8.02
N ASN A 114 10.42 -11.33 -8.84
CA ASN A 114 9.80 -10.39 -9.75
C ASN A 114 8.35 -10.04 -9.35
N ASP A 115 8.03 -10.19 -8.06
CA ASP A 115 6.66 -9.98 -7.56
C ASP A 115 6.11 -8.61 -7.93
N GLU A 116 6.88 -7.56 -7.70
CA GLU A 116 6.45 -6.19 -8.00
C GLU A 116 6.12 -6.02 -9.48
N GLY A 117 7.00 -6.51 -10.35
CA GLY A 117 6.79 -6.42 -11.79
C GLY A 117 5.59 -7.24 -12.26
N ARG A 118 5.18 -8.24 -11.49
CA ARG A 118 4.04 -9.09 -11.80
C ARG A 118 2.74 -8.59 -11.16
N GLY A 119 2.79 -7.50 -10.38
CA GLY A 119 1.60 -6.86 -9.89
C GLY A 119 1.40 -6.86 -8.38
N LEU A 120 2.35 -7.38 -7.60
CA LEU A 120 2.22 -7.37 -6.13
C LEU A 120 2.64 -6.00 -5.61
N THR A 121 1.78 -5.05 -5.81
CA THR A 121 1.92 -3.65 -5.43
C THR A 121 0.60 -3.18 -4.84
N GLY A 122 0.68 -2.36 -3.81
CA GLY A 122 -0.49 -1.76 -3.17
C GLY A 122 -0.27 -0.29 -2.90
N ALA A 123 -1.34 0.38 -2.51
CA ALA A 123 -1.31 1.80 -2.18
C ALA A 123 -2.08 2.06 -0.89
N ILE A 124 -1.51 2.92 -0.04
CA ILE A 124 -2.21 3.47 1.11
C ILE A 124 -2.51 4.93 0.78
N VAL A 125 -3.78 5.33 0.90
CA VAL A 125 -4.22 6.65 0.48
C VAL A 125 -4.67 7.45 1.69
N VAL A 126 -4.06 8.62 1.88
CA VAL A 126 -4.46 9.58 2.91
C VAL A 126 -5.04 10.80 2.21
N GLY A 127 -6.30 11.14 2.50
CA GLY A 127 -6.98 12.25 1.86
C GLY A 127 -6.45 13.61 2.28
N GLY A 128 -6.69 14.62 1.44
CA GLY A 128 -6.28 15.99 1.67
C GLY A 128 -5.55 16.59 0.47
N ASN A 129 -5.08 17.80 0.63
CA ASN A 129 -4.32 18.47 -0.41
C ASN A 129 -2.87 18.03 -0.36
N VAL A 130 -2.35 17.55 -1.48
CA VAL A 130 -0.98 17.07 -1.59
C VAL A 130 -0.14 18.15 -2.26
N PRO A 131 0.93 18.64 -1.63
CA PRO A 131 1.86 19.57 -2.27
C PRO A 131 2.45 18.94 -3.54
N ASP A 132 2.75 19.75 -4.55
CA ASP A 132 3.27 19.26 -5.82
C ASP A 132 4.53 18.44 -5.64
N GLU A 133 5.41 18.85 -4.75
CA GLU A 133 6.67 18.13 -4.49
C GLU A 133 6.45 16.78 -3.84
N ALA A 134 5.29 16.53 -3.25
CA ALA A 134 4.97 15.26 -2.59
C ALA A 134 4.18 14.30 -3.48
N LYS A 135 3.73 14.74 -4.65
CA LYS A 135 2.92 13.90 -5.54
C LYS A 135 3.69 12.74 -6.14
N LEU A 136 5.01 12.84 -6.16
CA LEU A 136 5.90 11.79 -6.66
C LEU A 136 6.70 11.16 -5.52
N ASP A 137 6.03 10.88 -4.42
CA ASP A 137 6.66 10.38 -3.21
C ASP A 137 7.27 8.98 -3.37
N ARG A 138 6.80 8.22 -4.33
CA ARG A 138 7.45 6.96 -4.67
C ARG A 138 8.51 7.20 -5.75
N PRO A 139 9.60 6.42 -5.77
CA PRO A 139 10.55 6.51 -6.86
C PRO A 139 9.87 6.27 -8.19
N PRO A 140 10.30 6.96 -9.27
CA PRO A 140 9.72 6.71 -10.59
C PRO A 140 9.86 5.24 -10.97
N GLN A 141 8.78 4.66 -11.42
CA GLN A 141 8.80 3.30 -11.91
C GLN A 141 9.41 3.27 -13.30
N PRO A 142 10.06 2.15 -13.69
CA PRO A 142 10.42 1.99 -15.08
C PRO A 142 9.17 2.21 -15.92
N GLN A 143 9.31 3.03 -16.95
CA GLN A 143 8.20 3.32 -17.82
C GLN A 143 7.75 2.04 -18.50
N VAL A 144 6.53 1.62 -18.19
CA VAL A 144 5.92 0.57 -18.96
C VAL A 144 5.16 1.26 -20.08
N GLU A 145 5.60 1.03 -21.29
CA GLU A 145 4.90 1.57 -22.43
C GLU A 145 3.52 0.95 -22.51
N VAL A 146 2.55 1.81 -22.56
CA VAL A 146 1.17 1.37 -22.59
C VAL A 146 0.59 1.65 -23.95
#